data_1ffab578a64a8a431dc33a4ecfdeea0b
#
_entry.id   1ffab578a64a8a431dc33a4ecfdeea0b
#
_cell.length_a   1.000
_cell.length_b   1.000
_cell.length_c   1.000
_cell.angle_alpha   90.00
_cell.angle_beta   90.00
_cell.angle_gamma   90.00
#
_symmetry.space_group_name_H-M   'P 1'
#
loop_
_entity.id
_entity.type
_entity.pdbx_description
1 polymer ?
#
loop_
_entity_poly.entity_id
_entity_poly.type
_entity_poly.pdbx_seq_one_letter_code
_entity_poly.pdbx_strand_id
1 'polypeptide(L)'
;MSLGGAATEEDGNVTAKLFGSVGKIWKADEKYFDTVTGLSGPAYLYLAIEALAEGGVAAGLPRDLALGLASYTVLGPASTATKTGKHPGQLKDDVTSPGGTTIAGIHELERGGFRGLLMNAVVAATKRSRELS
;
A
#
# COMPACT_ATOMS: atom_id res chain seq x y z
N MET A 1 15.25 8.21 -1.51
CA MET A 1 16.70 8.50 -1.39
C MET A 1 16.87 9.99 -1.13
N SER A 2 17.66 10.37 -0.15
CA SER A 2 18.16 11.73 0.08
C SER A 2 19.68 11.70 0.00
N LEU A 3 20.28 12.81 -0.42
CA LEU A 3 21.73 12.96 -0.41
C LEU A 3 22.14 13.51 0.95
N GLY A 4 23.03 12.81 1.67
CA GLY A 4 23.64 13.33 2.88
C GLY A 4 24.61 14.46 2.58
N GLY A 5 25.02 15.23 3.61
CA GLY A 5 25.83 16.45 3.44
C GLY A 5 27.19 16.28 2.75
N ALA A 6 27.71 15.06 2.66
CA ALA A 6 28.96 14.74 1.97
C ALA A 6 28.76 14.02 0.61
N ALA A 7 27.51 13.68 0.26
CA ALA A 7 27.21 12.97 -0.98
C ALA A 7 27.02 13.96 -2.14
N THR A 8 27.58 13.62 -3.29
CA THR A 8 27.44 14.38 -4.53
C THR A 8 26.23 13.94 -5.34
N GLU A 9 25.85 14.74 -6.33
CA GLU A 9 24.78 14.36 -7.27
C GLU A 9 25.15 13.10 -8.08
N GLU A 10 26.44 12.88 -8.33
CA GLU A 10 26.95 11.70 -9.02
C GLU A 10 26.79 10.43 -8.18
N ASP A 11 27.05 10.50 -6.87
CA ASP A 11 26.79 9.40 -5.92
C ASP A 11 25.30 9.04 -5.92
N GLY A 12 24.45 10.06 -5.97
CA GLY A 12 22.99 9.87 -6.08
C GLY A 12 22.58 9.17 -7.37
N ASN A 13 23.19 9.51 -8.49
CA ASN A 13 22.91 8.90 -9.80
C ASN A 13 23.41 7.46 -9.87
N VAL A 14 24.57 7.16 -9.30
CA VAL A 14 25.11 5.79 -9.20
C VAL A 14 24.19 4.93 -8.34
N THR A 15 23.79 5.43 -7.17
CA THR A 15 22.86 4.74 -6.27
C THR A 15 21.51 4.50 -6.95
N ALA A 16 20.97 5.51 -7.64
CA ALA A 16 19.72 5.38 -8.38
C ALA A 16 19.80 4.33 -9.50
N LYS A 17 20.94 4.23 -10.19
CA LYS A 17 21.16 3.23 -11.24
C LYS A 17 21.25 1.81 -10.68
N LEU A 18 21.95 1.63 -9.55
CA LEU A 18 22.10 0.33 -8.88
C LEU A 18 20.74 -0.17 -8.37
N PHE A 19 20.02 0.62 -7.60
CA PHE A 19 18.75 0.21 -7.01
C PHE A 19 17.58 0.27 -8.00
N GLY A 20 17.69 1.01 -9.09
CA GLY A 20 16.71 1.07 -10.17
C GLY A 20 16.49 -0.27 -10.89
N SER A 21 17.47 -1.19 -10.78
CA SER A 21 17.34 -2.56 -11.31
C SER A 21 16.40 -3.46 -10.50
N VAL A 22 16.17 -3.12 -9.23
CA VAL A 22 15.31 -3.91 -8.31
C VAL A 22 13.99 -3.23 -7.96
N GLY A 23 13.80 -1.96 -8.36
CA GLY A 23 12.57 -1.24 -8.08
C GLY A 23 12.61 0.23 -8.48
N LYS A 24 11.49 0.92 -8.28
CA LYS A 24 11.40 2.35 -8.57
C LYS A 24 12.03 3.15 -7.42
N ILE A 25 12.90 4.08 -7.74
CA ILE A 25 13.55 4.98 -6.79
C ILE A 25 12.84 6.32 -6.78
N TRP A 26 12.65 6.85 -5.57
CA TRP A 26 12.10 8.16 -5.32
C TRP A 26 13.15 9.03 -4.64
N LYS A 27 13.38 10.23 -5.15
CA LYS A 27 14.14 11.27 -4.42
C LYS A 27 13.16 11.99 -3.48
N ALA A 28 13.57 12.17 -2.23
CA ALA A 28 12.80 12.91 -1.23
C ALA A 28 13.75 13.59 -0.26
N ASP A 29 13.32 14.70 0.33
CA ASP A 29 14.06 15.36 1.40
C ASP A 29 14.15 14.42 2.61
N GLU A 30 15.25 14.52 3.34
CA GLU A 30 15.51 13.72 4.55
C GLU A 30 14.40 13.86 5.62
N LYS A 31 13.83 15.05 5.73
CA LYS A 31 12.70 15.33 6.65
C LYS A 31 11.47 14.43 6.46
N TYR A 32 11.35 13.74 5.31
CA TYR A 32 10.25 12.84 5.02
C TYR A 32 10.55 11.37 5.33
N PHE A 33 11.77 11.01 5.73
CA PHE A 33 12.19 9.61 5.85
C PHE A 33 11.35 8.81 6.84
N ASP A 34 11.07 9.37 8.03
CA ASP A 34 10.20 8.71 9.00
C ASP A 34 8.80 8.44 8.44
N THR A 35 8.27 9.39 7.68
CA THR A 35 6.95 9.25 7.06
C THR A 35 6.98 8.20 5.93
N VAL A 36 8.06 8.17 5.14
CA VAL A 36 8.26 7.13 4.12
C VAL A 36 8.36 5.76 4.77
N THR A 37 9.11 5.64 5.86
CA THR A 37 9.22 4.40 6.64
C THR A 37 7.85 3.95 7.16
N GLY A 38 7.07 4.85 7.74
CA GLY A 38 5.73 4.56 8.23
C GLY A 38 4.75 4.14 7.13
N LEU A 39 4.85 4.75 5.94
CA LEU A 39 4.00 4.44 4.80
C LEU A 39 4.38 3.11 4.12
N SER A 40 5.66 2.78 4.06
CA SER A 40 6.20 1.67 3.26
C SER A 40 6.13 0.31 3.96
N GLY A 41 5.33 0.18 5.01
CA GLY A 41 5.18 -1.06 5.78
C GLY A 41 4.37 -2.11 5.00
N PRO A 42 4.97 -3.20 4.47
CA PRO A 42 4.24 -4.24 3.76
C PRO A 42 3.28 -5.03 4.65
N ALA A 43 3.48 -4.99 5.96
CA ALA A 43 2.67 -5.71 6.94
C ALA A 43 1.20 -5.29 6.92
N TYR A 44 0.89 -4.04 6.60
CA TYR A 44 -0.50 -3.58 6.47
C TYR A 44 -1.24 -4.33 5.35
N LEU A 45 -0.54 -4.59 4.24
CA LEU A 45 -1.11 -5.30 3.11
C LEU A 45 -1.17 -6.81 3.37
N TYR A 46 -0.21 -7.40 4.09
CA TYR A 46 -0.30 -8.80 4.52
C TYR A 46 -1.49 -9.03 5.44
N LEU A 47 -1.74 -8.11 6.39
CA LEU A 47 -2.93 -8.17 7.23
C LEU A 47 -4.23 -8.05 6.41
N ALA A 48 -4.25 -7.18 5.40
CA ALA A 48 -5.40 -7.06 4.51
C ALA A 48 -5.63 -8.32 3.67
N ILE A 49 -4.57 -8.95 3.14
CA ILE A 49 -4.65 -10.21 2.39
C ILE A 49 -5.22 -11.32 3.28
N GLU A 50 -4.71 -11.44 4.50
CA GLU A 50 -5.19 -12.44 5.47
C GLU A 50 -6.67 -12.23 5.80
N ALA A 51 -7.08 -11.00 6.12
CA ALA A 51 -8.47 -10.66 6.41
C ALA A 51 -9.41 -10.93 5.22
N LEU A 52 -8.99 -10.61 3.99
CA LEU A 52 -9.76 -10.93 2.78
C LEU A 52 -9.90 -12.44 2.58
N ALA A 53 -8.84 -13.21 2.80
CA ALA A 53 -8.87 -14.66 2.72
C ALA A 53 -9.80 -15.27 3.77
N GLU A 54 -9.75 -14.78 5.01
CA GLU A 54 -10.63 -15.23 6.09
C GLU A 54 -12.10 -14.90 5.81
N GLY A 55 -12.37 -13.72 5.26
CA GLY A 55 -13.71 -13.36 4.75
C GLY A 55 -14.19 -14.34 3.67
N GLY A 56 -13.31 -14.72 2.75
CA GLY A 56 -13.59 -15.75 1.74
C GLY A 56 -13.92 -17.11 2.34
N VAL A 57 -13.16 -17.53 3.36
CA VAL A 57 -13.41 -18.78 4.09
C VAL A 57 -14.74 -18.71 4.84
N ALA A 58 -15.02 -17.60 5.49
CA ALA A 58 -16.30 -17.39 6.18
C ALA A 58 -17.50 -17.44 5.21
N ALA A 59 -17.28 -17.04 3.95
CA ALA A 59 -18.27 -17.14 2.88
C ALA A 59 -18.31 -18.52 2.18
N GLY A 60 -17.49 -19.50 2.63
CA GLY A 60 -17.54 -20.88 2.16
C GLY A 60 -16.43 -21.29 1.17
N LEU A 61 -15.41 -20.47 0.92
CA LEU A 61 -14.28 -20.86 0.08
C LEU A 61 -13.31 -21.78 0.84
N PRO A 62 -12.68 -22.75 0.15
CA PRO A 62 -11.50 -23.44 0.70
C PRO A 62 -10.38 -22.44 1.00
N ARG A 63 -9.66 -22.65 2.11
CA ARG A 63 -8.64 -21.70 2.61
C ARG A 63 -7.53 -21.41 1.57
N ASP A 64 -6.99 -22.43 0.94
CA ASP A 64 -5.91 -22.25 -0.04
C ASP A 64 -6.37 -21.43 -1.25
N LEU A 65 -7.57 -21.66 -1.73
CA LEU A 65 -8.17 -20.88 -2.80
C LEU A 65 -8.42 -19.42 -2.37
N ALA A 66 -8.98 -19.23 -1.17
CA ALA A 66 -9.23 -17.89 -0.62
C ALA A 66 -7.94 -17.08 -0.47
N LEU A 67 -6.86 -17.67 0.02
CA LEU A 67 -5.57 -17.02 0.17
C LEU A 67 -4.94 -16.64 -1.18
N GLY A 68 -4.98 -17.55 -2.16
CA GLY A 68 -4.52 -17.27 -3.51
C GLY A 68 -5.28 -16.11 -4.15
N LEU A 69 -6.62 -16.15 -4.10
CA LEU A 69 -7.47 -15.07 -4.64
C LEU A 69 -7.22 -13.74 -3.95
N ALA A 70 -7.13 -13.70 -2.61
CA ALA A 70 -6.87 -12.49 -1.85
C ALA A 70 -5.54 -11.82 -2.24
N SER A 71 -4.49 -12.61 -2.44
CA SER A 71 -3.18 -12.11 -2.86
C SER A 71 -3.25 -11.41 -4.22
N TYR A 72 -3.89 -12.02 -5.21
CA TYR A 72 -4.07 -11.40 -6.53
C TYR A 72 -5.04 -10.23 -6.51
N THR A 73 -6.02 -10.23 -5.61
CA THR A 73 -6.95 -9.11 -5.40
C THR A 73 -6.23 -7.86 -4.91
N VAL A 74 -5.15 -7.99 -4.15
CA VAL A 74 -4.31 -6.85 -3.74
C VAL A 74 -3.32 -6.46 -4.84
N LEU A 75 -2.70 -7.42 -5.51
CA LEU A 75 -1.71 -7.19 -6.55
C LEU A 75 -2.28 -6.46 -7.78
N GLY A 76 -3.45 -6.87 -8.24
CA GLY A 76 -4.08 -6.32 -9.46
C GLY A 76 -4.34 -4.81 -9.37
N PRO A 77 -5.11 -4.34 -8.39
CA PRO A 77 -5.36 -2.91 -8.17
C PRO A 77 -4.10 -2.08 -7.96
N ALA A 78 -3.13 -2.57 -7.18
CA ALA A 78 -1.87 -1.89 -6.96
C ALA A 78 -1.10 -1.71 -8.28
N SER A 79 -1.05 -2.76 -9.12
CA SER A 79 -0.44 -2.72 -10.44
C SER A 79 -1.17 -1.75 -11.37
N THR A 80 -2.50 -1.74 -11.36
CA THR A 80 -3.32 -0.85 -12.19
C THR A 80 -3.10 0.61 -11.80
N ALA A 81 -3.16 0.93 -10.52
CA ALA A 81 -2.91 2.29 -10.04
C ALA A 81 -1.51 2.79 -10.41
N THR A 82 -0.49 1.92 -10.25
CA THR A 82 0.90 2.25 -10.56
C THR A 82 1.13 2.46 -12.06
N LYS A 83 0.52 1.64 -12.92
CA LYS A 83 0.71 1.70 -14.38
C LYS A 83 -0.08 2.83 -15.02
N THR A 84 -1.30 3.09 -14.54
CA THR A 84 -2.17 4.09 -15.15
C THR A 84 -1.96 5.49 -14.61
N GLY A 85 -1.46 5.62 -13.37
CA GLY A 85 -1.37 6.89 -12.66
C GLY A 85 -2.74 7.52 -12.33
N LYS A 86 -3.85 6.83 -12.57
CA LYS A 86 -5.18 7.31 -12.21
C LYS A 86 -5.33 7.39 -10.69
N HIS A 87 -6.14 8.33 -10.24
CA HIS A 87 -6.47 8.45 -8.82
C HIS A 87 -7.20 7.19 -8.33
N PRO A 88 -6.81 6.59 -7.17
CA PRO A 88 -7.45 5.38 -6.67
C PRO A 88 -8.97 5.47 -6.50
N GLY A 89 -9.50 6.65 -6.15
CA GLY A 89 -10.93 6.90 -6.08
C GLY A 89 -11.63 6.64 -7.43
N GLN A 90 -11.04 7.12 -8.53
CA GLN A 90 -11.60 6.89 -9.87
C GLN A 90 -11.55 5.39 -10.24
N LEU A 91 -10.43 4.71 -9.95
CA LEU A 91 -10.31 3.27 -10.21
C LEU A 91 -11.33 2.46 -9.40
N LYS A 92 -11.60 2.87 -8.15
CA LYS A 92 -12.66 2.28 -7.31
C LYS A 92 -14.04 2.48 -7.95
N ASP A 93 -14.34 3.67 -8.43
CA ASP A 93 -15.63 3.97 -9.06
C ASP A 93 -15.80 3.20 -10.38
N ASP A 94 -14.74 3.08 -11.17
CA ASP A 94 -14.73 2.33 -12.45
C ASP A 94 -15.12 0.83 -12.26
N VAL A 95 -14.93 0.26 -11.07
CA VAL A 95 -15.28 -1.14 -10.74
C VAL A 95 -16.47 -1.29 -9.80
N THR A 96 -17.18 -0.19 -9.54
CA THR A 96 -18.29 -0.16 -8.58
C THR A 96 -19.61 0.10 -9.30
N SER A 97 -20.32 -0.96 -9.68
CA SER A 97 -21.63 -0.86 -10.32
C SER A 97 -22.74 -0.50 -9.31
N PRO A 98 -23.79 0.24 -9.74
CA PRO A 98 -24.92 0.54 -8.90
C PRO A 98 -25.59 -0.72 -8.35
N GLY A 99 -25.78 -0.80 -7.03
CA GLY A 99 -26.44 -1.94 -6.36
C GLY A 99 -25.67 -3.27 -6.42
N GLY A 100 -24.40 -3.25 -6.90
CA GLY A 100 -23.58 -4.45 -7.06
C GLY A 100 -22.92 -4.92 -5.76
N THR A 101 -22.21 -6.05 -5.84
CA THR A 101 -21.49 -6.65 -4.73
C THR A 101 -20.36 -5.76 -4.20
N THR A 102 -19.69 -5.05 -5.12
CA THR A 102 -18.57 -4.18 -4.78
C THR A 102 -19.01 -3.03 -3.88
N ILE A 103 -20.11 -2.34 -4.19
CA ILE A 103 -20.58 -1.23 -3.36
C ILE A 103 -21.05 -1.71 -1.98
N ALA A 104 -21.65 -2.90 -1.90
CA ALA A 104 -22.05 -3.48 -0.62
C ALA A 104 -20.83 -3.76 0.28
N GLY A 105 -19.75 -4.32 -0.28
CA GLY A 105 -18.49 -4.54 0.44
C GLY A 105 -17.80 -3.24 0.86
N ILE A 106 -17.76 -2.23 -0.03
CA ILE A 106 -17.22 -0.91 0.28
C ILE A 106 -17.99 -0.27 1.44
N HIS A 107 -19.33 -0.37 1.44
CA HIS A 107 -20.16 0.17 2.52
C HIS A 107 -19.77 -0.41 3.90
N GLU A 108 -19.53 -1.71 4.00
CA GLU A 108 -19.09 -2.33 5.25
C GLU A 108 -17.69 -1.86 5.67
N LEU A 109 -16.76 -1.70 4.72
CA LEU A 109 -15.42 -1.18 5.03
C LEU A 109 -15.47 0.27 5.53
N GLU A 110 -16.29 1.13 4.89
CA GLU A 110 -16.47 2.53 5.33
C GLU A 110 -17.15 2.59 6.70
N ARG A 111 -18.16 1.76 6.96
CA ARG A 111 -18.81 1.65 8.26
C ARG A 111 -17.83 1.23 9.37
N GLY A 112 -16.89 0.34 9.06
CA GLY A 112 -15.80 -0.08 9.95
C GLY A 112 -14.66 0.93 10.12
N GLY A 113 -14.70 2.07 9.42
CA GLY A 113 -13.67 3.10 9.54
C GLY A 113 -12.33 2.72 8.88
N PHE A 114 -12.36 1.86 7.87
CA PHE A 114 -11.18 1.30 7.19
C PHE A 114 -10.13 2.35 6.82
N ARG A 115 -10.55 3.48 6.25
CA ARG A 115 -9.63 4.56 5.87
C ARG A 115 -8.93 5.16 7.09
N GLY A 116 -9.68 5.43 8.15
CA GLY A 116 -9.15 5.98 9.39
C GLY A 116 -8.12 5.05 10.02
N LEU A 117 -8.39 3.74 10.03
CA LEU A 117 -7.45 2.74 10.56
C LEU A 117 -6.13 2.71 9.79
N LEU A 118 -6.16 2.72 8.46
CA LEU A 118 -4.95 2.78 7.65
C LEU A 118 -4.17 4.08 7.83
N MET A 119 -4.86 5.22 7.87
CA MET A 119 -4.23 6.52 8.12
C MET A 119 -3.55 6.55 9.49
N ASN A 120 -4.23 6.07 10.52
CA ASN A 120 -3.72 6.01 11.89
C ASN A 120 -2.51 5.06 11.99
N ALA A 121 -2.51 3.95 11.29
CA ALA A 121 -1.37 3.02 11.26
C ALA A 121 -0.10 3.70 10.71
N VAL A 122 -0.21 4.44 9.60
CA VAL A 122 0.91 5.20 9.02
C VAL A 122 1.40 6.28 9.98
N VAL A 123 0.49 7.03 10.61
CA VAL A 123 0.85 8.08 11.58
C VAL A 123 1.56 7.50 12.79
N ALA A 124 1.05 6.39 13.34
CA ALA A 124 1.64 5.72 14.50
C ALA A 124 3.05 5.19 14.18
N ALA A 125 3.23 4.54 13.01
CA ALA A 125 4.52 4.04 12.58
C ALA A 125 5.53 5.17 12.33
N THR A 126 5.10 6.28 11.73
CA THR A 126 5.92 7.49 11.55
C THR A 126 6.38 8.06 12.89
N LYS A 127 5.48 8.14 13.87
CA LYS A 127 5.82 8.60 15.23
C LYS A 127 6.87 7.68 15.84
N ARG A 128 6.67 6.37 15.74
CA ARG A 128 7.62 5.39 16.30
C ARG A 128 8.97 5.43 15.61
N SER A 129 9.03 5.65 14.29
CA SER A 129 10.29 5.85 13.57
C SER A 129 11.10 7.00 14.13
N ARG A 130 10.48 8.17 14.39
CA ARG A 130 11.12 9.34 14.99
C ARG A 130 11.65 9.10 16.41
N GLU A 131 11.02 8.20 17.15
CA GLU A 131 11.48 7.84 18.52
C GLU A 131 12.70 6.92 18.48
N LEU A 132 12.98 6.29 17.36
CA LEU A 132 14.10 5.35 17.18
C LEU A 132 15.30 5.97 16.44
N SER A 133 15.11 7.14 15.83
CA SER A 133 16.15 7.93 15.18
C SER A 133 16.82 8.84 16.19
#